data_9c669a5bf812ec4559540ce69af2e3ca
#
_entry.id   9c669a5bf812ec4559540ce69af2e3ca
#
_cell.length_a   1.000
_cell.length_b   1.000
_cell.length_c   1.000
_cell.angle_alpha   90.00
_cell.angle_beta   90.00
_cell.angle_gamma   90.00
#
_symmetry.space_group_name_H-M   'P 1'
#
loop_
_entity.id
_entity.type
_entity.pdbx_description
1 polymer ?
#
loop_
_entity_poly.entity_id
_entity_poly.type
_entity_poly.pdbx_seq_one_letter_code
_entity_poly.pdbx_strand_id
1 'polypeptide(L)'
;MSNIQPVILSGGSGTRLWPLSREAYPKQFLPLAGEQTMLQATWQRVAPIATHGPLVIANEEHRFVAAEQLQQVGAEPAAIILEPVGRNTAPAIAVAALEATRDGADALLLVLPSDHVITDEAAFRAVVQAAASAAEAGKLVTFGIVPTGPETGYGYIKAANGQGLRAVERFVEKPDLDTATGYVASGQYYWNSGMFLFKASRYLQELERFQPDMLASSRQAWQQARRDSDFTRLDKEAFATVPSDSIDYTVMEKTEDAVVIPLDAGWNDVGSWTALRDVSHQDGDGNAHQGDVIAIDCRNTYAYAQRLVALVGLDDVIVVETDDAVLVGKADRMQEVKTVVAQLKADGRSEATWHRKVYRPWGAYDSIDNGERFQVKRITVKPGGTLSLQMHHHRAEHWIVVSGTAEVTRGDEVILLSENQSTYIPLGVTHRLRNPGKLPLELIEVQSGSYLGEDDIVRFEDTYGRS
;
A
#
# COMPACT_ATOMS: atom_id res chain seq x y z
N MET A 1 8.11 -22.56 19.70
CA MET A 1 7.39 -21.65 18.79
C MET A 1 7.92 -21.93 17.39
N SER A 2 7.02 -22.02 16.40
CA SER A 2 7.41 -22.22 15.01
C SER A 2 8.20 -21.02 14.50
N ASN A 3 9.16 -21.25 13.61
CA ASN A 3 10.01 -20.20 13.04
C ASN A 3 9.25 -19.44 11.93
N ILE A 4 8.43 -18.44 12.30
CA ILE A 4 7.57 -17.70 11.38
C ILE A 4 8.24 -16.39 10.94
N GLN A 5 8.39 -16.24 9.61
CA GLN A 5 8.84 -15.05 8.92
C GLN A 5 7.67 -14.41 8.18
N PRO A 6 7.12 -13.28 8.63
CA PRO A 6 6.10 -12.56 7.87
C PRO A 6 6.65 -12.03 6.55
N VAL A 7 5.90 -12.22 5.48
CA VAL A 7 6.13 -11.65 4.15
C VAL A 7 4.94 -10.77 3.80
N ILE A 8 5.14 -9.47 3.78
CA ILE A 8 4.08 -8.49 3.53
C ILE A 8 4.18 -8.02 2.08
N LEU A 9 3.18 -8.36 1.28
CA LEU A 9 3.06 -7.94 -0.10
C LEU A 9 2.41 -6.57 -0.17
N SER A 10 3.20 -5.53 -0.45
CA SER A 10 2.74 -4.14 -0.53
C SER A 10 2.66 -3.68 -1.99
N GLY A 11 1.91 -4.44 -2.80
CA GLY A 11 1.64 -4.17 -4.20
C GLY A 11 0.23 -3.67 -4.46
N GLY A 12 -0.05 -3.31 -5.72
CA GLY A 12 -1.36 -2.87 -6.17
C GLY A 12 -1.59 -1.36 -6.07
N SER A 13 -2.40 -0.80 -6.98
CA SER A 13 -2.69 0.64 -7.03
C SER A 13 -3.94 1.04 -6.25
N GLY A 14 -4.80 0.08 -5.86
CA GLY A 14 -6.00 0.32 -5.04
C GLY A 14 -7.00 1.33 -5.61
N THR A 15 -7.02 1.58 -6.91
CA THR A 15 -7.76 2.68 -7.57
C THR A 15 -9.27 2.69 -7.35
N ARG A 16 -9.87 1.59 -6.88
CA ARG A 16 -11.30 1.51 -6.57
C ARG A 16 -11.72 2.37 -5.35
N LEU A 17 -10.76 2.75 -4.52
CA LEU A 17 -10.99 3.67 -3.39
C LEU A 17 -10.55 5.11 -3.71
N TRP A 18 -10.50 5.47 -5.01
CA TRP A 18 -10.38 6.87 -5.39
C TRP A 18 -11.56 7.68 -4.80
N PRO A 19 -11.36 8.89 -4.28
CA PRO A 19 -10.18 9.74 -4.37
C PRO A 19 -9.14 9.55 -3.26
N LEU A 20 -9.37 8.72 -2.22
CA LEU A 20 -8.39 8.49 -1.16
C LEU A 20 -7.19 7.67 -1.61
N SER A 21 -7.43 6.58 -2.36
CA SER A 21 -6.35 5.77 -2.91
C SER A 21 -5.99 6.26 -4.30
N ARG A 22 -4.71 6.52 -4.52
CA ARG A 22 -4.15 6.95 -5.81
C ARG A 22 -2.92 6.12 -6.15
N GLU A 23 -2.48 6.17 -7.41
CA GLU A 23 -1.37 5.36 -7.88
C GLU A 23 -0.08 5.63 -7.09
N ALA A 24 0.21 6.89 -6.79
CA ALA A 24 1.38 7.30 -6.00
C ALA A 24 1.19 7.14 -4.48
N TYR A 25 -0.02 6.90 -4.01
CA TYR A 25 -0.33 6.66 -2.59
C TYR A 25 -1.49 5.67 -2.48
N PRO A 26 -1.23 4.38 -2.75
CA PRO A 26 -2.26 3.35 -2.79
C PRO A 26 -2.79 2.98 -1.39
N LYS A 27 -3.89 2.22 -1.38
CA LYS A 27 -4.71 1.94 -0.20
C LYS A 27 -3.94 1.35 0.99
N GLN A 28 -2.91 0.55 0.75
CA GLN A 28 -2.12 -0.05 1.83
C GLN A 28 -1.42 0.96 2.73
N PHE A 29 -1.22 2.19 2.26
CA PHE A 29 -0.63 3.27 3.03
C PHE A 29 -1.65 4.21 3.68
N LEU A 30 -2.95 3.90 3.56
CA LEU A 30 -4.05 4.69 4.11
C LEU A 30 -4.58 4.08 5.42
N PRO A 31 -5.00 4.91 6.40
CA PRO A 31 -5.69 4.45 7.61
C PRO A 31 -7.19 4.29 7.34
N LEU A 32 -7.57 3.19 6.67
CA LEU A 32 -8.95 2.97 6.21
C LEU A 32 -9.87 2.38 7.29
N ALA A 33 -9.33 1.58 8.20
CA ALA A 33 -10.11 0.84 9.18
C ALA A 33 -9.62 1.09 10.61
N GLY A 34 -9.24 2.32 10.93
CA GLY A 34 -8.72 2.73 12.22
C GLY A 34 -7.64 3.80 12.09
N GLU A 35 -6.83 3.99 13.13
CA GLU A 35 -5.76 5.00 13.16
C GLU A 35 -4.50 4.57 12.41
N GLN A 36 -4.27 3.26 12.31
CA GLN A 36 -3.11 2.68 11.65
C GLN A 36 -3.36 2.51 10.15
N THR A 37 -2.32 2.71 9.35
CA THR A 37 -2.39 2.35 7.92
C THR A 37 -2.54 0.84 7.75
N MET A 38 -3.05 0.41 6.60
CA MET A 38 -3.26 -1.01 6.35
C MET A 38 -1.95 -1.81 6.45
N LEU A 39 -0.82 -1.24 5.99
CA LEU A 39 0.51 -1.84 6.14
C LEU A 39 0.90 -1.98 7.61
N GLN A 40 0.72 -0.93 8.41
CA GLN A 40 1.01 -0.92 9.84
C GLN A 40 0.16 -1.96 10.59
N ALA A 41 -1.15 -1.98 10.34
CA ALA A 41 -2.08 -2.94 10.92
C ALA A 41 -1.73 -4.38 10.56
N THR A 42 -1.30 -4.64 9.31
CA THR A 42 -0.87 -5.97 8.87
C THR A 42 0.36 -6.46 9.66
N TRP A 43 1.36 -5.61 9.87
CA TRP A 43 2.50 -5.97 10.69
C TRP A 43 2.11 -6.18 12.17
N GLN A 44 1.41 -5.23 12.78
CA GLN A 44 1.05 -5.31 14.20
C GLN A 44 0.22 -6.55 14.53
N ARG A 45 -0.64 -6.97 13.63
CA ARG A 45 -1.46 -8.18 13.73
C ARG A 45 -0.62 -9.45 13.93
N VAL A 46 0.52 -9.54 13.24
CA VAL A 46 1.37 -10.75 13.25
C VAL A 46 2.61 -10.63 14.10
N ALA A 47 3.02 -9.45 14.51
CA ALA A 47 4.19 -9.21 15.34
C ALA A 47 4.26 -10.11 16.60
N PRO A 48 3.14 -10.39 17.32
CA PRO A 48 3.18 -11.27 18.52
C PRO A 48 3.53 -12.73 18.23
N ILE A 49 3.40 -13.22 16.99
CA ILE A 49 3.69 -14.60 16.58
C ILE A 49 4.90 -14.70 15.64
N ALA A 50 5.44 -13.59 15.20
CA ALA A 50 6.62 -13.52 14.35
C ALA A 50 7.90 -13.81 15.15
N THR A 51 8.84 -14.54 14.55
CA THR A 51 10.17 -14.78 15.10
C THR A 51 11.24 -13.90 14.47
N HIS A 52 10.91 -13.25 13.38
CA HIS A 52 11.75 -12.33 12.62
C HIS A 52 10.98 -11.06 12.26
N GLY A 53 11.69 -9.96 12.00
CA GLY A 53 11.08 -8.77 11.39
C GLY A 53 10.51 -9.08 10.02
N PRO A 54 9.55 -8.29 9.50
CA PRO A 54 8.88 -8.61 8.25
C PRO A 54 9.83 -8.50 7.04
N LEU A 55 9.65 -9.38 6.04
CA LEU A 55 10.09 -9.15 4.67
C LEU A 55 8.99 -8.37 3.96
N VAL A 56 9.28 -7.19 3.46
CA VAL A 56 8.29 -6.35 2.79
C VAL A 56 8.62 -6.25 1.32
N ILE A 57 7.68 -6.61 0.46
CA ILE A 57 7.82 -6.48 -0.99
C ILE A 57 7.02 -5.26 -1.42
N ALA A 58 7.69 -4.25 -1.96
CA ALA A 58 7.06 -3.00 -2.36
C ALA A 58 7.57 -2.52 -3.73
N ASN A 59 6.76 -1.71 -4.42
CA ASN A 59 7.24 -1.01 -5.60
C ASN A 59 8.30 0.02 -5.20
N GLU A 60 9.31 0.21 -6.04
CA GLU A 60 10.42 1.14 -5.79
C GLU A 60 9.94 2.58 -5.52
N GLU A 61 8.86 3.01 -6.15
CA GLU A 61 8.28 4.34 -5.95
C GLU A 61 7.73 4.55 -4.53
N HIS A 62 7.28 3.48 -3.87
CA HIS A 62 6.68 3.53 -2.54
C HIS A 62 7.67 3.26 -1.40
N ARG A 63 8.96 3.07 -1.68
CA ARG A 63 9.98 2.64 -0.70
C ARG A 63 10.02 3.48 0.58
N PHE A 64 9.97 4.80 0.43
CA PHE A 64 10.10 5.69 1.57
C PHE A 64 8.87 5.71 2.47
N VAL A 65 7.67 5.69 1.88
CA VAL A 65 6.44 5.63 2.67
C VAL A 65 6.31 4.30 3.39
N ALA A 66 6.69 3.19 2.76
CA ALA A 66 6.71 1.88 3.39
C ALA A 66 7.68 1.82 4.58
N ALA A 67 8.93 2.27 4.38
CA ALA A 67 9.93 2.30 5.45
C ALA A 67 9.51 3.21 6.60
N GLU A 68 9.00 4.40 6.31
CA GLU A 68 8.54 5.36 7.32
C GLU A 68 7.39 4.80 8.15
N GLN A 69 6.37 4.24 7.51
CA GLN A 69 5.21 3.69 8.22
C GLN A 69 5.58 2.50 9.11
N LEU A 70 6.49 1.64 8.67
CA LEU A 70 7.01 0.56 9.49
C LEU A 70 7.81 1.09 10.69
N GLN A 71 8.66 2.09 10.50
CA GLN A 71 9.39 2.73 11.57
C GLN A 71 8.48 3.37 12.63
N GLN A 72 7.38 4.00 12.21
CA GLN A 72 6.41 4.63 13.11
C GLN A 72 5.78 3.66 14.11
N VAL A 73 5.68 2.38 13.75
CA VAL A 73 5.16 1.33 14.64
C VAL A 73 6.24 0.45 15.25
N GLY A 74 7.50 0.90 15.18
CA GLY A 74 8.64 0.20 15.77
C GLY A 74 8.95 -1.14 15.09
N ALA A 75 8.54 -1.33 13.85
CA ALA A 75 8.92 -2.50 13.08
C ALA A 75 10.39 -2.39 12.64
N GLU A 76 11.12 -3.51 12.77
CA GLU A 76 12.48 -3.67 12.24
C GLU A 76 12.42 -4.69 11.09
N PRO A 77 12.22 -4.27 9.84
CA PRO A 77 12.15 -5.18 8.70
C PRO A 77 13.45 -5.99 8.55
N ALA A 78 13.31 -7.30 8.29
CA ALA A 78 14.46 -8.13 7.91
C ALA A 78 15.01 -7.69 6.53
N ALA A 79 14.13 -7.28 5.62
CA ALA A 79 14.47 -6.56 4.40
C ALA A 79 13.22 -5.86 3.83
N ILE A 80 13.43 -4.73 3.14
CA ILE A 80 12.45 -4.12 2.24
C ILE A 80 12.95 -4.35 0.81
N ILE A 81 12.31 -5.27 0.09
CA ILE A 81 12.68 -5.67 -1.26
C ILE A 81 11.88 -4.84 -2.25
N LEU A 82 12.56 -4.16 -3.15
CA LEU A 82 11.97 -3.22 -4.08
C LEU A 82 11.84 -3.83 -5.47
N GLU A 83 10.60 -3.94 -5.93
CA GLU A 83 10.28 -4.32 -7.29
C GLU A 83 10.36 -3.10 -8.21
N PRO A 84 11.18 -3.11 -9.26
CA PRO A 84 11.23 -2.02 -10.23
C PRO A 84 10.00 -1.96 -11.14
N VAL A 85 9.27 -3.07 -11.24
CA VAL A 85 8.02 -3.22 -11.98
C VAL A 85 7.19 -4.33 -11.32
N GLY A 86 5.87 -4.17 -11.22
CA GLY A 86 5.00 -5.22 -10.67
C GLY A 86 4.95 -6.47 -11.56
N ARG A 87 5.14 -7.65 -10.97
CA ARG A 87 5.08 -8.95 -11.64
C ARG A 87 4.11 -9.93 -11.00
N ASN A 88 3.10 -9.41 -10.28
CA ASN A 88 2.13 -10.21 -9.54
C ASN A 88 2.75 -10.96 -8.34
N THR A 89 1.99 -11.83 -7.68
CA THR A 89 2.35 -12.37 -6.36
C THR A 89 3.39 -13.49 -6.39
N ALA A 90 3.44 -14.33 -7.44
CA ALA A 90 4.38 -15.44 -7.45
C ALA A 90 5.86 -14.99 -7.49
N PRO A 91 6.28 -14.06 -8.34
CA PRO A 91 7.65 -13.52 -8.31
C PRO A 91 7.97 -12.77 -7.01
N ALA A 92 7.02 -12.01 -6.47
CA ALA A 92 7.18 -11.31 -5.20
C ALA A 92 7.50 -12.28 -4.06
N ILE A 93 6.75 -13.39 -3.96
CA ILE A 93 7.00 -14.42 -2.96
C ILE A 93 8.31 -15.17 -3.26
N ALA A 94 8.68 -15.37 -4.53
CA ALA A 94 9.93 -16.03 -4.91
C ALA A 94 11.15 -15.25 -4.40
N VAL A 95 11.20 -13.93 -4.60
CA VAL A 95 12.30 -13.10 -4.09
C VAL A 95 12.31 -13.02 -2.57
N ALA A 96 11.15 -13.03 -1.91
CA ALA A 96 11.06 -13.14 -0.45
C ALA A 96 11.60 -14.49 0.05
N ALA A 97 11.27 -15.60 -0.61
CA ALA A 97 11.75 -16.92 -0.25
C ALA A 97 13.29 -17.07 -0.47
N LEU A 98 13.81 -16.50 -1.55
CA LEU A 98 15.25 -16.43 -1.81
C LEU A 98 15.98 -15.61 -0.74
N GLU A 99 15.40 -14.48 -0.31
CA GLU A 99 15.99 -13.68 0.78
C GLU A 99 15.93 -14.40 2.12
N ALA A 100 14.82 -15.04 2.45
CA ALA A 100 14.64 -15.80 3.68
C ALA A 100 15.57 -17.02 3.80
N THR A 101 16.03 -17.57 2.66
CA THR A 101 16.94 -18.73 2.61
C THR A 101 18.40 -18.36 2.38
N ARG A 102 18.72 -17.07 2.27
CA ARG A 102 20.08 -16.58 1.92
C ARG A 102 21.17 -17.14 2.82
N ASP A 103 20.92 -17.19 4.12
CA ASP A 103 21.91 -17.62 5.12
C ASP A 103 21.74 -19.11 5.52
N GLY A 104 21.05 -19.91 4.70
CA GLY A 104 20.78 -21.32 4.96
C GLY A 104 19.62 -21.58 5.95
N ALA A 105 18.90 -20.56 6.37
CA ALA A 105 17.68 -20.71 7.15
C ALA A 105 16.53 -21.21 6.27
N ASP A 106 15.52 -21.83 6.89
CA ASP A 106 14.31 -22.30 6.20
C ASP A 106 13.08 -22.00 7.08
N ALA A 107 12.75 -20.73 7.16
CA ALA A 107 11.61 -20.26 7.95
C ALA A 107 10.27 -20.60 7.28
N LEU A 108 9.21 -20.64 8.10
CA LEU A 108 7.84 -20.61 7.60
C LEU A 108 7.50 -19.21 7.13
N LEU A 109 7.28 -19.01 5.85
CA LEU A 109 6.82 -17.76 5.30
C LEU A 109 5.31 -17.62 5.53
N LEU A 110 4.92 -16.62 6.33
CA LEU A 110 3.53 -16.20 6.44
C LEU A 110 3.31 -15.05 5.46
N VAL A 111 2.77 -15.36 4.30
CA VAL A 111 2.54 -14.42 3.20
C VAL A 111 1.21 -13.71 3.41
N LEU A 112 1.24 -12.38 3.41
CA LEU A 112 0.13 -11.50 3.75
C LEU A 112 0.01 -10.35 2.76
N PRO A 113 -1.14 -10.15 2.10
CA PRO A 113 -1.44 -8.87 1.48
C PRO A 113 -1.49 -7.75 2.53
N SER A 114 -0.91 -6.59 2.21
CA SER A 114 -0.86 -5.44 3.15
C SER A 114 -2.14 -4.61 3.18
N ASP A 115 -3.16 -5.01 2.44
CA ASP A 115 -4.34 -4.20 2.14
C ASP A 115 -5.67 -4.84 2.54
N HIS A 116 -5.62 -5.84 3.44
CA HIS A 116 -6.78 -6.53 3.99
C HIS A 116 -7.05 -6.16 5.45
N VAL A 117 -8.32 -6.07 5.82
CA VAL A 117 -8.78 -5.92 7.19
C VAL A 117 -9.05 -7.29 7.80
N ILE A 118 -8.69 -7.47 9.07
CA ILE A 118 -9.06 -8.60 9.91
C ILE A 118 -9.45 -8.00 11.27
N THR A 119 -10.70 -8.16 11.66
CA THR A 119 -11.22 -7.53 12.89
C THR A 119 -10.94 -8.36 14.14
N ASP A 120 -10.90 -9.69 14.04
CA ASP A 120 -10.50 -10.60 15.14
C ASP A 120 -9.06 -11.10 14.91
N GLU A 121 -8.10 -10.29 15.33
CA GLU A 121 -6.69 -10.63 15.23
C GLU A 121 -6.30 -11.82 16.10
N ALA A 122 -7.00 -12.06 17.23
CA ALA A 122 -6.69 -13.17 18.11
C ALA A 122 -7.10 -14.51 17.46
N ALA A 123 -8.29 -14.58 16.86
CA ALA A 123 -8.72 -15.73 16.07
C ALA A 123 -7.77 -15.98 14.89
N PHE A 124 -7.37 -14.93 14.18
CA PHE A 124 -6.41 -15.06 13.09
C PHE A 124 -5.08 -15.68 13.55
N ARG A 125 -4.47 -15.14 14.63
CA ARG A 125 -3.22 -15.68 15.16
C ARG A 125 -3.33 -17.14 15.61
N ALA A 126 -4.46 -17.50 16.21
CA ALA A 126 -4.72 -18.88 16.63
C ALA A 126 -4.77 -19.85 15.43
N VAL A 127 -5.41 -19.44 14.33
CA VAL A 127 -5.49 -20.24 13.09
C VAL A 127 -4.12 -20.37 12.43
N VAL A 128 -3.31 -19.28 12.39
CA VAL A 128 -1.93 -19.35 11.88
C VAL A 128 -1.08 -20.34 12.69
N GLN A 129 -1.16 -20.29 14.02
CA GLN A 129 -0.43 -21.23 14.88
C GLN A 129 -0.88 -22.68 14.71
N ALA A 130 -2.20 -22.92 14.53
CA ALA A 130 -2.74 -24.25 14.25
C ALA A 130 -2.25 -24.82 12.91
N ALA A 131 -2.01 -23.96 11.92
CA ALA A 131 -1.53 -24.32 10.58
C ALA A 131 -0.02 -24.63 10.54
N ALA A 132 0.75 -24.15 11.50
CA ALA A 132 2.21 -24.18 11.47
C ALA A 132 2.79 -25.59 11.33
N SER A 133 2.26 -26.57 12.05
CA SER A 133 2.75 -27.96 12.00
C SER A 133 2.60 -28.59 10.61
N ALA A 134 1.53 -28.27 9.89
CA ALA A 134 1.36 -28.75 8.52
C ALA A 134 2.34 -28.09 7.54
N ALA A 135 2.57 -26.80 7.69
CA ALA A 135 3.58 -26.09 6.92
C ALA A 135 5.00 -26.60 7.22
N GLU A 136 5.34 -26.90 8.47
CA GLU A 136 6.60 -27.56 8.86
C GLU A 136 6.75 -28.95 8.24
N ALA A 137 5.64 -29.68 8.06
CA ALA A 137 5.61 -30.98 7.37
C ALA A 137 5.67 -30.87 5.83
N GLY A 138 5.82 -29.67 5.28
CA GLY A 138 5.98 -29.41 3.84
C GLY A 138 4.69 -29.17 3.08
N LYS A 139 3.55 -28.97 3.75
CA LYS A 139 2.31 -28.54 3.08
C LYS A 139 2.33 -27.05 2.75
N LEU A 140 1.62 -26.69 1.68
CA LEU A 140 1.34 -25.30 1.33
C LEU A 140 -0.05 -24.97 1.88
N VAL A 141 -0.08 -24.23 2.98
CA VAL A 141 -1.33 -23.88 3.65
C VAL A 141 -1.86 -22.58 3.06
N THR A 142 -3.15 -22.55 2.71
CA THR A 142 -3.92 -21.34 2.43
C THR A 142 -5.01 -21.14 3.47
N PHE A 143 -5.36 -19.87 3.74
CA PHE A 143 -6.41 -19.52 4.69
C PHE A 143 -7.70 -19.25 3.90
N GLY A 144 -8.67 -20.15 4.05
CA GLY A 144 -9.97 -20.06 3.38
C GLY A 144 -10.97 -19.29 4.23
N ILE A 145 -11.42 -18.14 3.75
CA ILE A 145 -12.41 -17.32 4.47
C ILE A 145 -13.79 -17.99 4.40
N VAL A 146 -14.46 -18.10 5.55
CA VAL A 146 -15.83 -18.59 5.59
C VAL A 146 -16.74 -17.59 4.88
N PRO A 147 -17.42 -18.00 3.77
CA PRO A 147 -18.24 -17.08 3.00
C PRO A 147 -19.46 -16.60 3.78
N THR A 148 -19.72 -15.30 3.73
CA THR A 148 -20.95 -14.69 4.27
C THR A 148 -21.98 -14.40 3.19
N GLY A 149 -21.62 -14.55 1.90
CA GLY A 149 -22.49 -14.34 0.75
C GLY A 149 -21.86 -14.85 -0.56
N PRO A 150 -22.60 -14.79 -1.69
CA PRO A 150 -22.14 -15.27 -2.99
C PRO A 150 -21.36 -14.18 -3.73
N GLU A 151 -20.13 -13.86 -3.28
CA GLU A 151 -19.27 -12.87 -3.89
C GLU A 151 -18.71 -13.34 -5.24
N THR A 152 -18.88 -12.55 -6.29
CA THR A 152 -18.38 -12.83 -7.63
C THR A 152 -17.01 -12.21 -7.91
N GLY A 153 -16.54 -11.35 -7.01
CA GLY A 153 -15.25 -10.67 -7.08
C GLY A 153 -14.08 -11.50 -6.51
N TYR A 154 -14.37 -12.60 -5.81
CA TYR A 154 -13.37 -13.42 -5.14
C TYR A 154 -13.12 -14.76 -5.83
N GLY A 155 -11.93 -15.31 -5.62
CA GLY A 155 -11.65 -16.71 -5.88
C GLY A 155 -12.27 -17.60 -4.79
N TYR A 156 -12.61 -18.82 -5.16
CA TYR A 156 -13.16 -19.85 -4.26
C TYR A 156 -12.25 -21.06 -4.18
N ILE A 157 -12.10 -21.62 -2.98
CA ILE A 157 -11.33 -22.81 -2.70
C ILE A 157 -12.30 -23.93 -2.28
N LYS A 158 -12.37 -25.00 -3.06
CA LYS A 158 -13.10 -26.20 -2.66
C LYS A 158 -12.23 -27.05 -1.74
N ALA A 159 -12.71 -27.32 -0.54
CA ALA A 159 -12.04 -28.19 0.44
C ALA A 159 -12.61 -29.61 0.42
N ALA A 160 -11.74 -30.59 0.65
CA ALA A 160 -12.17 -31.96 0.91
C ALA A 160 -13.07 -32.03 2.17
N ASN A 161 -13.87 -33.09 2.29
CA ASN A 161 -14.71 -33.28 3.43
C ASN A 161 -13.90 -33.42 4.73
N GLY A 162 -14.41 -32.85 5.83
CA GLY A 162 -13.76 -32.92 7.14
C GLY A 162 -13.85 -31.61 7.92
N GLN A 163 -13.10 -31.52 9.01
CA GLN A 163 -13.00 -30.33 9.87
C GLN A 163 -11.53 -29.86 9.97
N GLY A 164 -11.32 -28.61 10.27
CA GLY A 164 -9.99 -28.03 10.43
C GLY A 164 -9.21 -27.97 9.11
N LEU A 165 -7.95 -28.37 9.13
CA LEU A 165 -7.07 -28.36 7.96
C LEU A 165 -7.46 -29.50 7.00
N ARG A 166 -7.66 -29.18 5.72
CA ARG A 166 -8.17 -30.10 4.68
C ARG A 166 -7.40 -29.94 3.38
N ALA A 167 -7.33 -31.01 2.59
CA ALA A 167 -6.79 -30.93 1.25
C ALA A 167 -7.63 -29.98 0.37
N VAL A 168 -6.96 -29.24 -0.48
CA VAL A 168 -7.62 -28.42 -1.51
C VAL A 168 -7.97 -29.35 -2.68
N GLU A 169 -9.24 -29.36 -3.08
CA GLU A 169 -9.69 -30.12 -4.26
C GLU A 169 -9.65 -29.28 -5.53
N ARG A 170 -9.93 -27.98 -5.42
CA ARG A 170 -9.99 -27.09 -6.58
C ARG A 170 -9.98 -25.62 -6.17
N PHE A 171 -9.33 -24.79 -6.97
CA PHE A 171 -9.51 -23.34 -7.01
C PHE A 171 -10.47 -22.97 -8.14
N VAL A 172 -11.26 -21.91 -7.93
CA VAL A 172 -12.17 -21.34 -8.95
C VAL A 172 -12.10 -19.83 -8.82
N GLU A 173 -11.65 -19.16 -9.86
CA GLU A 173 -11.49 -17.71 -9.85
C GLU A 173 -12.77 -17.04 -10.38
N LYS A 174 -13.31 -16.11 -9.61
CA LYS A 174 -14.42 -15.20 -9.96
C LYS A 174 -15.60 -15.88 -10.69
N PRO A 175 -16.33 -16.77 -10.03
CA PRO A 175 -17.48 -17.44 -10.64
C PRO A 175 -18.62 -16.45 -10.92
N ASP A 176 -19.57 -16.85 -11.76
CA ASP A 176 -20.83 -16.13 -11.88
C ASP A 176 -21.70 -16.27 -10.61
N LEU A 177 -22.74 -15.44 -10.50
CA LEU A 177 -23.58 -15.37 -9.29
C LEU A 177 -24.28 -16.68 -8.96
N ASP A 178 -24.79 -17.40 -9.96
CA ASP A 178 -25.50 -18.67 -9.76
C ASP A 178 -24.52 -19.73 -9.22
N THR A 179 -23.34 -19.81 -9.80
CA THR A 179 -22.26 -20.69 -9.36
C THR A 179 -21.80 -20.33 -7.95
N ALA A 180 -21.56 -19.04 -7.64
CA ALA A 180 -21.18 -18.57 -6.31
C ALA A 180 -22.25 -18.91 -5.26
N THR A 181 -23.53 -18.74 -5.60
CA THR A 181 -24.67 -19.10 -4.74
C THR A 181 -24.66 -20.60 -4.40
N GLY A 182 -24.43 -21.44 -5.41
CA GLY A 182 -24.29 -22.89 -5.23
C GLY A 182 -23.10 -23.26 -4.32
N TYR A 183 -21.97 -22.56 -4.45
CA TYR A 183 -20.79 -22.79 -3.61
C TYR A 183 -21.04 -22.46 -2.15
N VAL A 184 -21.65 -21.31 -1.86
CA VAL A 184 -22.01 -20.92 -0.50
C VAL A 184 -23.01 -21.92 0.11
N ALA A 185 -24.07 -22.29 -0.63
CA ALA A 185 -25.08 -23.23 -0.16
C ALA A 185 -24.51 -24.64 0.15
N SER A 186 -23.46 -25.06 -0.55
CA SER A 186 -22.81 -26.37 -0.34
C SER A 186 -22.03 -26.46 0.98
N GLY A 187 -21.58 -25.36 1.54
CA GLY A 187 -20.71 -25.31 2.73
C GLY A 187 -19.30 -25.91 2.52
N GLN A 188 -18.92 -26.25 1.29
CA GLN A 188 -17.63 -26.87 0.97
C GLN A 188 -16.60 -25.88 0.40
N TYR A 189 -17.02 -24.65 0.11
CA TYR A 189 -16.17 -23.62 -0.50
C TYR A 189 -15.86 -22.50 0.47
N TYR A 190 -14.64 -21.96 0.33
CA TYR A 190 -14.13 -20.83 1.07
C TYR A 190 -13.67 -19.76 0.09
N TRP A 191 -13.75 -18.49 0.45
CA TRP A 191 -13.09 -17.45 -0.37
C TRP A 191 -11.58 -17.56 -0.23
N ASN A 192 -10.88 -17.37 -1.33
CA ASN A 192 -9.42 -17.28 -1.34
C ASN A 192 -8.99 -15.94 -0.75
N SER A 193 -8.30 -15.99 0.39
CA SER A 193 -7.80 -14.79 1.06
C SER A 193 -6.52 -14.20 0.45
N GLY A 194 -5.82 -14.96 -0.40
CA GLY A 194 -4.47 -14.60 -0.84
C GLY A 194 -3.41 -14.65 0.28
N MET A 195 -3.72 -15.25 1.42
CA MET A 195 -2.79 -15.48 2.52
C MET A 195 -2.31 -16.93 2.53
N PHE A 196 -1.01 -17.13 2.79
CA PHE A 196 -0.39 -18.46 2.74
C PHE A 196 0.59 -18.67 3.88
N LEU A 197 0.83 -19.95 4.23
CA LEU A 197 1.87 -20.35 5.18
C LEU A 197 2.57 -21.61 4.66
N PHE A 198 3.87 -21.53 4.44
CA PHE A 198 4.70 -22.65 3.94
C PHE A 198 6.18 -22.39 4.21
N LYS A 199 7.02 -23.45 4.16
CA LYS A 199 8.49 -23.30 4.17
C LYS A 199 8.98 -22.55 2.93
N ALA A 200 9.95 -21.67 3.11
CA ALA A 200 10.58 -20.94 2.01
C ALA A 200 11.13 -21.90 0.93
N SER A 201 11.88 -22.93 1.37
CA SER A 201 12.44 -23.95 0.47
C SER A 201 11.36 -24.73 -0.29
N ARG A 202 10.23 -25.02 0.37
CA ARG A 202 9.13 -25.78 -0.24
C ARG A 202 8.46 -25.01 -1.36
N TYR A 203 8.23 -23.70 -1.15
CA TYR A 203 7.70 -22.85 -2.20
C TYR A 203 8.64 -22.78 -3.40
N LEU A 204 9.96 -22.59 -3.17
CA LEU A 204 10.93 -22.56 -4.26
C LEU A 204 10.98 -23.87 -5.04
N GLN A 205 10.85 -25.04 -4.38
CA GLN A 205 10.76 -26.35 -5.04
C GLN A 205 9.53 -26.48 -5.95
N GLU A 206 8.35 -26.04 -5.46
CA GLU A 206 7.14 -26.07 -6.28
C GLU A 206 7.22 -25.11 -7.46
N LEU A 207 7.78 -23.91 -7.24
CA LEU A 207 7.97 -22.94 -8.30
C LEU A 207 8.97 -23.46 -9.35
N GLU A 208 10.05 -24.13 -8.93
CA GLU A 208 10.98 -24.77 -9.87
C GLU A 208 10.31 -25.88 -10.70
N ARG A 209 9.43 -26.65 -10.07
CA ARG A 209 8.69 -27.73 -10.74
C ARG A 209 7.71 -27.22 -11.78
N PHE A 210 6.97 -26.15 -11.47
CA PHE A 210 5.85 -25.68 -12.30
C PHE A 210 6.18 -24.47 -13.17
N GLN A 211 7.15 -23.66 -12.77
CA GLN A 211 7.52 -22.40 -13.42
C GLN A 211 9.05 -22.16 -13.33
N PRO A 212 9.89 -23.06 -13.90
CA PRO A 212 11.34 -22.98 -13.76
C PRO A 212 11.92 -21.66 -14.29
N ASP A 213 11.38 -21.13 -15.40
CA ASP A 213 11.83 -19.86 -15.99
C ASP A 213 11.55 -18.66 -15.07
N MET A 214 10.40 -18.66 -14.38
CA MET A 214 10.05 -17.64 -13.39
C MET A 214 11.02 -17.66 -12.21
N LEU A 215 11.35 -18.85 -11.69
CA LEU A 215 12.30 -18.97 -10.60
C LEU A 215 13.72 -18.57 -11.05
N ALA A 216 14.17 -18.99 -12.23
CA ALA A 216 15.49 -18.66 -12.75
C ALA A 216 15.66 -17.14 -12.90
N SER A 217 14.70 -16.46 -13.53
CA SER A 217 14.72 -15.01 -13.74
C SER A 217 14.61 -14.24 -12.40
N SER A 218 13.74 -14.68 -11.47
CA SER A 218 13.64 -14.10 -10.13
C SER A 218 14.94 -14.26 -9.34
N ARG A 219 15.57 -15.42 -9.42
CA ARG A 219 16.88 -15.69 -8.79
C ARG A 219 17.97 -14.81 -9.37
N GLN A 220 18.01 -14.63 -10.67
CA GLN A 220 18.96 -13.73 -11.33
C GLN A 220 18.78 -12.29 -10.84
N ALA A 221 17.55 -11.78 -10.84
CA ALA A 221 17.26 -10.43 -10.37
C ALA A 221 17.63 -10.21 -8.90
N TRP A 222 17.42 -11.22 -8.04
CA TRP A 222 17.78 -11.17 -6.62
C TRP A 222 19.30 -11.28 -6.41
N GLN A 223 20.02 -12.13 -7.17
CA GLN A 223 21.48 -12.25 -7.08
C GLN A 223 22.20 -10.97 -7.50
N GLN A 224 21.67 -10.26 -8.49
CA GLN A 224 22.21 -9.00 -9.00
C GLN A 224 21.66 -7.78 -8.25
N ALA A 225 20.85 -7.99 -7.21
CA ALA A 225 20.26 -6.92 -6.44
C ALA A 225 21.32 -6.07 -5.76
N ARG A 226 21.10 -4.74 -5.79
CA ARG A 226 21.89 -3.80 -5.00
C ARG A 226 21.28 -3.66 -3.62
N ARG A 227 22.06 -3.94 -2.59
CA ARG A 227 21.67 -3.78 -1.19
C ARG A 227 22.28 -2.51 -0.62
N ASP A 228 21.46 -1.63 -0.10
CA ASP A 228 21.86 -0.51 0.74
C ASP A 228 21.36 -0.76 2.18
N SER A 229 21.54 0.22 3.11
CA SER A 229 21.21 0.02 4.52
C SER A 229 19.75 -0.38 4.77
N ASP A 230 18.81 0.13 3.95
CA ASP A 230 17.39 0.02 4.21
C ASP A 230 16.68 -0.85 3.15
N PHE A 231 17.26 -0.97 1.94
CA PHE A 231 16.57 -1.55 0.80
C PHE A 231 17.39 -2.61 0.06
N THR A 232 16.68 -3.63 -0.43
CA THR A 232 17.18 -4.57 -1.43
C THR A 232 16.52 -4.25 -2.76
N ARG A 233 17.24 -3.60 -3.67
CA ARG A 233 16.76 -3.20 -5.01
C ARG A 233 17.04 -4.32 -5.99
N LEU A 234 16.00 -4.96 -6.48
CA LEU A 234 16.14 -5.98 -7.52
C LEU A 234 16.72 -5.38 -8.80
N ASP A 235 17.51 -6.17 -9.54
CA ASP A 235 18.01 -5.73 -10.84
C ASP A 235 16.84 -5.51 -11.82
N LYS A 236 16.79 -4.31 -12.39
CA LYS A 236 15.65 -3.84 -13.19
C LYS A 236 15.49 -4.64 -14.49
N GLU A 237 16.59 -4.92 -15.17
CA GLU A 237 16.56 -5.60 -16.46
C GLU A 237 16.20 -7.07 -16.28
N ALA A 238 16.82 -7.75 -15.33
CA ALA A 238 16.51 -9.13 -15.01
C ALA A 238 15.07 -9.30 -14.51
N PHE A 239 14.60 -8.42 -13.59
CA PHE A 239 13.24 -8.52 -13.06
C PHE A 239 12.16 -8.20 -14.09
N ALA A 240 12.45 -7.33 -15.06
CA ALA A 240 11.54 -7.04 -16.17
C ALA A 240 11.29 -8.26 -17.08
N THR A 241 12.18 -9.27 -17.09
CA THR A 241 11.98 -10.50 -17.86
C THR A 241 11.18 -11.56 -17.12
N VAL A 242 10.95 -11.42 -15.81
CA VAL A 242 10.20 -12.38 -15.00
C VAL A 242 8.76 -12.49 -15.50
N PRO A 243 8.24 -13.69 -15.81
CA PRO A 243 6.83 -13.88 -16.14
C PRO A 243 5.92 -13.35 -15.03
N SER A 244 4.84 -12.65 -15.41
CA SER A 244 3.91 -12.03 -14.45
C SER A 244 2.72 -12.94 -14.23
N ASP A 245 2.62 -13.55 -13.03
CA ASP A 245 1.48 -14.40 -12.69
C ASP A 245 1.32 -14.52 -11.16
N SER A 246 0.14 -14.98 -10.70
CA SER A 246 -0.14 -15.16 -9.28
C SER A 246 0.35 -16.52 -8.76
N ILE A 247 0.60 -16.59 -7.45
CA ILE A 247 0.89 -17.87 -6.78
C ILE A 247 -0.25 -18.87 -6.95
N ASP A 248 -1.49 -18.40 -7.03
CA ASP A 248 -2.68 -19.24 -7.19
C ASP A 248 -2.57 -20.07 -8.46
N TYR A 249 -2.36 -19.43 -9.61
CA TYR A 249 -2.25 -20.09 -10.91
C TYR A 249 -0.92 -20.82 -11.13
N THR A 250 0.16 -20.30 -10.56
CA THR A 250 1.50 -20.86 -10.82
C THR A 250 1.78 -22.09 -9.97
N VAL A 251 1.30 -22.13 -8.72
CA VAL A 251 1.61 -23.15 -7.74
C VAL A 251 0.37 -23.77 -7.14
N MET A 252 -0.54 -22.97 -6.56
CA MET A 252 -1.59 -23.51 -5.69
C MET A 252 -2.64 -24.35 -6.42
N GLU A 253 -2.93 -24.05 -7.67
CA GLU A 253 -3.82 -24.86 -8.51
C GLU A 253 -3.18 -26.16 -9.05
N LYS A 254 -1.85 -26.26 -8.99
CA LYS A 254 -1.10 -27.36 -9.61
C LYS A 254 -0.51 -28.35 -8.61
N THR A 255 -0.25 -27.89 -7.39
CA THR A 255 0.35 -28.72 -6.35
C THR A 255 -0.65 -29.68 -5.72
N GLU A 256 -0.20 -30.88 -5.42
CA GLU A 256 -0.97 -31.87 -4.65
C GLU A 256 -0.83 -31.68 -3.13
N ASP A 257 0.05 -30.76 -2.70
CA ASP A 257 0.34 -30.50 -1.30
C ASP A 257 -0.38 -29.26 -0.74
N ALA A 258 -1.31 -28.66 -1.51
CA ALA A 258 -2.13 -27.56 -1.02
C ALA A 258 -3.16 -28.05 0.00
N VAL A 259 -3.21 -27.36 1.13
CA VAL A 259 -4.22 -27.58 2.18
C VAL A 259 -4.85 -26.25 2.57
N VAL A 260 -6.13 -26.26 2.92
CA VAL A 260 -6.87 -25.09 3.37
C VAL A 260 -7.27 -25.25 4.83
N ILE A 261 -7.10 -24.17 5.60
CA ILE A 261 -7.62 -24.04 6.95
C ILE A 261 -8.71 -22.95 6.96
N PRO A 262 -9.92 -23.23 7.48
CA PRO A 262 -10.96 -22.20 7.57
C PRO A 262 -10.54 -21.06 8.49
N LEU A 263 -10.85 -19.85 8.07
CA LEU A 263 -10.62 -18.62 8.83
C LEU A 263 -11.92 -17.82 8.93
N ASP A 264 -12.42 -17.70 10.14
CA ASP A 264 -13.51 -16.80 10.49
C ASP A 264 -12.97 -15.79 11.51
N ALA A 265 -12.52 -14.65 11.02
CA ALA A 265 -11.86 -13.61 11.79
C ALA A 265 -12.25 -12.19 11.33
N GLY A 266 -13.43 -12.04 10.72
CA GLY A 266 -13.89 -10.75 10.20
C GLY A 266 -12.99 -10.21 9.10
N TRP A 267 -12.58 -11.06 8.15
CA TRP A 267 -11.75 -10.67 7.02
C TRP A 267 -12.54 -9.90 5.95
N ASN A 268 -11.91 -8.88 5.39
CA ASN A 268 -12.42 -8.13 4.25
C ASN A 268 -11.25 -7.59 3.41
N ASP A 269 -11.35 -7.67 2.08
CA ASP A 269 -10.32 -7.16 1.17
C ASP A 269 -10.39 -5.63 0.99
N VAL A 270 -11.43 -4.97 1.52
CA VAL A 270 -11.70 -3.53 1.35
C VAL A 270 -11.55 -3.10 -0.10
N GLY A 271 -12.13 -3.90 -1.00
CA GLY A 271 -12.01 -3.72 -2.45
C GLY A 271 -12.92 -2.63 -3.03
N SER A 272 -13.80 -2.03 -2.23
CA SER A 272 -14.73 -0.98 -2.64
C SER A 272 -15.13 -0.10 -1.45
N TRP A 273 -15.73 1.05 -1.75
CA TRP A 273 -16.31 1.93 -0.73
C TRP A 273 -17.44 1.27 0.07
N THR A 274 -18.21 0.39 -0.57
CA THR A 274 -19.26 -0.39 0.11
C THR A 274 -18.64 -1.36 1.11
N ALA A 275 -17.59 -2.09 0.70
CA ALA A 275 -16.87 -2.99 1.60
C ALA A 275 -16.23 -2.24 2.78
N LEU A 276 -15.73 -1.01 2.56
CA LEU A 276 -15.20 -0.18 3.63
C LEU A 276 -16.30 0.25 4.62
N ARG A 277 -17.48 0.67 4.13
CA ARG A 277 -18.64 0.97 4.98
C ARG A 277 -19.00 -0.24 5.86
N ASP A 278 -19.00 -1.43 5.29
CA ASP A 278 -19.45 -2.65 5.98
C ASP A 278 -18.50 -3.07 7.13
N VAL A 279 -17.21 -2.70 7.06
CA VAL A 279 -16.25 -2.91 8.15
C VAL A 279 -16.11 -1.72 9.09
N SER A 280 -16.75 -0.60 8.79
CA SER A 280 -16.76 0.61 9.63
C SER A 280 -17.82 0.53 10.71
N HIS A 281 -17.62 1.25 11.81
CA HIS A 281 -18.67 1.39 12.84
C HIS A 281 -19.87 2.13 12.25
N GLN A 282 -21.05 1.55 12.35
CA GLN A 282 -22.31 2.11 11.86
C GLN A 282 -23.18 2.55 13.02
N ASP A 283 -23.93 3.65 12.82
CA ASP A 283 -24.98 4.07 13.74
C ASP A 283 -26.28 3.24 13.60
N GLY A 284 -27.33 3.59 14.36
CA GLY A 284 -28.61 2.88 14.34
C GLY A 284 -29.37 2.95 13.01
N ASP A 285 -29.03 3.88 12.12
CA ASP A 285 -29.61 4.04 10.78
C ASP A 285 -28.69 3.47 9.68
N GLY A 286 -27.63 2.77 10.05
CA GLY A 286 -26.67 2.15 9.11
C GLY A 286 -25.69 3.12 8.47
N ASN A 287 -25.52 4.31 9.03
CA ASN A 287 -24.57 5.29 8.53
C ASN A 287 -23.18 5.06 9.15
N ALA A 288 -22.13 5.24 8.35
CA ALA A 288 -20.75 5.24 8.79
C ALA A 288 -20.07 6.53 8.34
N HIS A 289 -19.75 7.41 9.29
CA HIS A 289 -19.17 8.71 8.98
C HIS A 289 -17.80 8.87 9.62
N GLN A 290 -16.86 9.39 8.86
CA GLN A 290 -15.50 9.68 9.31
C GLN A 290 -15.11 11.11 8.95
N GLY A 291 -14.57 11.86 9.93
CA GLY A 291 -14.18 13.27 9.77
C GLY A 291 -15.29 14.25 10.16
N ASP A 292 -15.31 15.44 9.54
CA ASP A 292 -16.25 16.53 9.88
C ASP A 292 -17.54 16.39 9.06
N VAL A 293 -18.50 15.58 9.57
CA VAL A 293 -19.74 15.25 8.87
C VAL A 293 -20.95 15.57 9.74
N ILE A 294 -21.92 16.29 9.17
CA ILE A 294 -23.26 16.51 9.73
C ILE A 294 -24.26 15.77 8.84
N ALA A 295 -25.03 14.84 9.41
CA ALA A 295 -26.07 14.12 8.69
C ALA A 295 -27.44 14.35 9.32
N ILE A 296 -28.45 14.66 8.51
CA ILE A 296 -29.85 14.87 8.91
C ILE A 296 -30.73 13.98 8.03
N ASP A 297 -31.53 13.12 8.64
CA ASP A 297 -32.44 12.20 7.95
C ASP A 297 -31.74 11.35 6.87
N CYS A 298 -30.59 10.77 7.21
CA CYS A 298 -29.79 9.93 6.31
C CYS A 298 -29.81 8.47 6.75
N ARG A 299 -29.80 7.53 5.81
CA ARG A 299 -29.77 6.09 6.05
C ARG A 299 -28.78 5.37 5.13
N ASN A 300 -28.09 4.36 5.67
CA ASN A 300 -27.14 3.53 4.94
C ASN A 300 -26.10 4.36 4.17
N THR A 301 -25.73 5.54 4.70
CA THR A 301 -24.75 6.42 4.05
C THR A 301 -23.35 6.14 4.56
N TYR A 302 -22.37 6.32 3.69
CA TYR A 302 -20.97 6.42 4.07
C TYR A 302 -20.45 7.80 3.73
N ALA A 303 -19.77 8.47 4.67
CA ALA A 303 -19.10 9.72 4.39
C ALA A 303 -17.69 9.72 4.98
N TYR A 304 -16.72 10.09 4.15
CA TYR A 304 -15.36 10.44 4.55
C TYR A 304 -15.11 11.90 4.17
N ALA A 305 -14.72 12.73 5.12
CA ALA A 305 -14.58 14.16 4.88
C ALA A 305 -13.41 14.74 5.68
N GLN A 306 -12.58 15.54 5.02
CA GLN A 306 -11.54 16.37 5.65
C GLN A 306 -12.08 17.78 5.95
N ARG A 307 -12.96 18.31 5.09
CA ARG A 307 -13.73 19.54 5.32
C ARG A 307 -15.12 19.20 5.81
N LEU A 308 -15.83 20.18 6.37
CA LEU A 308 -17.22 20.00 6.74
C LEU A 308 -18.07 19.55 5.53
N VAL A 309 -18.71 18.39 5.67
CA VAL A 309 -19.69 17.85 4.73
C VAL A 309 -21.03 17.73 5.43
N ALA A 310 -22.08 18.33 4.88
CA ALA A 310 -23.45 18.21 5.37
C ALA A 310 -24.27 17.33 4.42
N LEU A 311 -24.89 16.28 4.96
CA LEU A 311 -25.77 15.36 4.25
C LEU A 311 -27.20 15.58 4.73
N VAL A 312 -28.16 15.70 3.84
CA VAL A 312 -29.58 15.94 4.21
C VAL A 312 -30.49 15.07 3.35
N GLY A 313 -31.26 14.19 3.99
CA GLY A 313 -32.29 13.38 3.36
C GLY A 313 -31.76 12.40 2.31
N LEU A 314 -30.61 11.76 2.57
CA LEU A 314 -29.94 10.84 1.64
C LEU A 314 -30.02 9.41 2.13
N ASP A 315 -30.33 8.49 1.19
CA ASP A 315 -30.34 7.05 1.42
C ASP A 315 -29.38 6.35 0.43
N ASP A 316 -28.61 5.35 0.93
CA ASP A 316 -27.72 4.49 0.14
C ASP A 316 -26.68 5.28 -0.68
N VAL A 317 -26.14 6.38 -0.12
CA VAL A 317 -25.16 7.25 -0.78
C VAL A 317 -23.81 7.15 -0.12
N ILE A 318 -22.77 7.18 -0.93
CA ILE A 318 -21.37 7.28 -0.52
C ILE A 318 -20.83 8.64 -0.95
N VAL A 319 -20.25 9.37 0.01
CA VAL A 319 -19.59 10.66 -0.20
C VAL A 319 -18.16 10.56 0.31
N VAL A 320 -17.22 10.89 -0.55
CA VAL A 320 -15.79 10.91 -0.18
C VAL A 320 -15.20 12.24 -0.63
N GLU A 321 -14.75 13.01 0.34
CA GLU A 321 -14.13 14.31 0.12
C GLU A 321 -12.66 14.25 0.50
N THR A 322 -11.82 14.77 -0.39
CA THR A 322 -10.40 15.04 -0.19
C THR A 322 -10.08 16.47 -0.56
N ASP A 323 -8.89 16.95 -0.25
CA ASP A 323 -8.47 18.33 -0.54
C ASP A 323 -8.65 18.77 -2.00
N ASP A 324 -8.70 17.83 -2.94
CA ASP A 324 -8.68 18.09 -4.39
C ASP A 324 -9.77 17.36 -5.19
N ALA A 325 -10.60 16.54 -4.54
CA ALA A 325 -11.66 15.80 -5.22
C ALA A 325 -12.83 15.47 -4.30
N VAL A 326 -14.03 15.41 -4.87
CA VAL A 326 -15.23 14.90 -4.22
C VAL A 326 -15.85 13.81 -5.07
N LEU A 327 -16.05 12.63 -4.48
CA LEU A 327 -16.81 11.53 -5.06
C LEU A 327 -18.17 11.45 -4.38
N VAL A 328 -19.23 11.43 -5.17
CA VAL A 328 -20.61 11.18 -4.70
C VAL A 328 -21.24 10.13 -5.60
N GLY A 329 -21.83 9.12 -5.01
CA GLY A 329 -22.51 8.09 -5.78
C GLY A 329 -23.36 7.16 -4.95
N LYS A 330 -24.23 6.39 -5.61
CA LYS A 330 -25.01 5.34 -4.95
C LYS A 330 -24.12 4.17 -4.56
N ALA A 331 -24.37 3.58 -3.40
CA ALA A 331 -23.59 2.48 -2.85
C ALA A 331 -23.48 1.28 -3.81
N ASP A 332 -24.55 0.93 -4.50
CA ASP A 332 -24.63 -0.18 -5.47
C ASP A 332 -23.85 0.10 -6.79
N ARG A 333 -23.44 1.36 -7.04
CA ARG A 333 -22.71 1.78 -8.23
C ARG A 333 -21.20 2.03 -7.99
N MET A 334 -20.69 1.84 -6.77
CA MET A 334 -19.31 2.20 -6.41
C MET A 334 -18.22 1.42 -7.17
N GLN A 335 -18.54 0.29 -7.76
CA GLN A 335 -17.58 -0.43 -8.64
C GLN A 335 -17.23 0.38 -9.92
N GLU A 336 -18.06 1.37 -10.29
CA GLU A 336 -17.84 2.22 -11.47
C GLU A 336 -16.80 3.32 -11.24
N VAL A 337 -16.31 3.52 -10.01
CA VAL A 337 -15.21 4.45 -9.68
C VAL A 337 -13.97 4.18 -10.56
N LYS A 338 -13.72 2.91 -10.92
CA LYS A 338 -12.66 2.56 -11.87
C LYS A 338 -12.78 3.25 -13.23
N THR A 339 -14.02 3.49 -13.69
CA THR A 339 -14.29 4.20 -14.97
C THR A 339 -13.96 5.69 -14.83
N VAL A 340 -14.28 6.30 -13.68
CA VAL A 340 -13.89 7.68 -13.38
C VAL A 340 -12.37 7.82 -13.42
N VAL A 341 -11.63 6.92 -12.75
CA VAL A 341 -10.16 6.93 -12.77
C VAL A 341 -9.60 6.73 -14.18
N ALA A 342 -10.19 5.85 -14.99
CA ALA A 342 -9.80 5.66 -16.38
C ALA A 342 -9.99 6.95 -17.20
N GLN A 343 -11.10 7.67 -17.00
CA GLN A 343 -11.36 8.95 -17.65
C GLN A 343 -10.34 10.00 -17.23
N LEU A 344 -10.06 10.14 -15.93
CA LEU A 344 -9.05 11.07 -15.43
C LEU A 344 -7.67 10.82 -16.06
N LYS A 345 -7.28 9.55 -16.21
CA LYS A 345 -6.04 9.16 -16.88
C LYS A 345 -6.04 9.52 -18.37
N ALA A 346 -7.15 9.27 -19.06
CA ALA A 346 -7.30 9.62 -20.48
C ALA A 346 -7.20 11.12 -20.71
N ASP A 347 -7.74 11.91 -19.77
CA ASP A 347 -7.71 13.38 -19.81
C ASP A 347 -6.38 13.97 -19.30
N GLY A 348 -5.41 13.13 -18.88
CA GLY A 348 -4.12 13.56 -18.35
C GLY A 348 -4.19 14.29 -17.01
N ARG A 349 -5.26 14.08 -16.23
CA ARG A 349 -5.46 14.73 -14.95
C ARG A 349 -4.62 14.11 -13.84
N SER A 350 -3.94 14.97 -13.10
CA SER A 350 -3.03 14.57 -12.00
C SER A 350 -3.75 13.85 -10.86
N GLU A 351 -5.04 14.11 -10.65
CA GLU A 351 -5.85 13.53 -9.59
C GLU A 351 -6.07 12.01 -9.74
N ALA A 352 -5.73 11.44 -10.89
CA ALA A 352 -5.66 9.99 -11.07
C ALA A 352 -4.45 9.38 -10.33
N THR A 353 -3.34 10.13 -10.22
CA THR A 353 -2.04 9.63 -9.77
C THR A 353 -1.61 10.25 -8.45
N TRP A 354 -1.76 11.57 -8.29
CA TRP A 354 -1.23 12.33 -7.16
C TRP A 354 -2.35 12.94 -6.32
N HIS A 355 -2.14 12.97 -5.01
CA HIS A 355 -2.85 13.88 -4.12
C HIS A 355 -2.26 15.28 -4.22
N ARG A 356 -3.04 16.29 -3.84
CA ARG A 356 -2.54 17.66 -3.67
C ARG A 356 -1.35 17.70 -2.70
N LYS A 357 -1.41 16.93 -1.60
CA LYS A 357 -0.31 16.72 -0.66
C LYS A 357 0.54 15.52 -1.09
N VAL A 358 1.83 15.75 -1.31
CA VAL A 358 2.78 14.74 -1.78
C VAL A 358 3.87 14.52 -0.72
N TYR A 359 4.03 13.26 -0.30
CA TYR A 359 5.05 12.87 0.66
C TYR A 359 6.40 12.63 -0.02
N ARG A 360 7.46 13.04 0.67
CA ARG A 360 8.86 12.92 0.25
C ARG A 360 9.72 12.43 1.42
N PRO A 361 10.93 11.91 1.21
CA PRO A 361 11.80 11.45 2.29
C PRO A 361 12.08 12.53 3.34
N TRP A 362 12.20 13.77 2.91
CA TRP A 362 12.46 14.92 3.77
C TRP A 362 11.21 15.50 4.45
N GLY A 363 10.00 15.07 4.09
CA GLY A 363 8.75 15.59 4.62
C GLY A 363 7.60 15.54 3.62
N ALA A 364 6.92 16.66 3.39
CA ALA A 364 5.82 16.73 2.43
C ALA A 364 5.69 18.14 1.85
N TYR A 365 5.06 18.24 0.69
CA TYR A 365 4.52 19.50 0.21
C TYR A 365 3.04 19.36 -0.13
N ASP A 366 2.30 20.45 0.02
CA ASP A 366 0.88 20.56 -0.28
C ASP A 366 0.68 21.74 -1.26
N SER A 367 0.21 21.47 -2.47
CA SER A 367 -0.09 22.51 -3.47
C SER A 367 -1.42 23.18 -3.15
N ILE A 368 -1.36 24.31 -2.43
CA ILE A 368 -2.54 25.00 -1.88
C ILE A 368 -3.33 25.71 -2.99
N ASP A 369 -2.61 26.39 -3.90
CA ASP A 369 -3.22 27.18 -4.96
C ASP A 369 -2.28 27.23 -6.18
N ASN A 370 -2.85 27.32 -7.36
CA ASN A 370 -2.08 27.44 -8.61
C ASN A 370 -2.85 28.23 -9.67
N GLY A 371 -2.10 28.95 -10.49
CA GLY A 371 -2.58 29.67 -11.64
C GLY A 371 -1.62 29.57 -12.79
N GLU A 372 -1.91 30.26 -13.90
CA GLU A 372 -1.10 30.20 -15.11
C GLU A 372 0.37 30.56 -14.87
N ARG A 373 0.65 31.48 -13.94
CA ARG A 373 1.98 32.02 -13.69
C ARG A 373 2.44 31.97 -12.23
N PHE A 374 1.72 31.25 -11.38
CA PHE A 374 2.10 31.07 -9.98
C PHE A 374 1.65 29.72 -9.43
N GLN A 375 2.36 29.26 -8.40
CA GLN A 375 1.97 28.12 -7.58
C GLN A 375 2.32 28.43 -6.12
N VAL A 376 1.42 28.10 -5.20
CA VAL A 376 1.63 28.22 -3.76
C VAL A 376 1.70 26.83 -3.15
N LYS A 377 2.80 26.54 -2.46
CA LYS A 377 3.00 25.26 -1.74
C LYS A 377 3.21 25.52 -0.26
N ARG A 378 2.61 24.68 0.58
CA ARG A 378 3.02 24.52 1.97
C ARG A 378 4.03 23.39 2.01
N ILE A 379 5.23 23.67 2.52
CA ILE A 379 6.31 22.67 2.64
C ILE A 379 6.52 22.37 4.12
N THR A 380 6.46 21.10 4.48
CA THR A 380 6.75 20.62 5.83
C THR A 380 8.01 19.76 5.77
N VAL A 381 9.06 20.15 6.49
CA VAL A 381 10.35 19.45 6.52
C VAL A 381 10.57 18.83 7.90
N LYS A 382 10.79 17.50 7.93
CA LYS A 382 11.10 16.76 9.16
C LYS A 382 12.37 17.28 9.82
N PRO A 383 12.55 17.08 11.15
CA PRO A 383 13.81 17.34 11.81
C PRO A 383 15.00 16.69 11.08
N GLY A 384 16.03 17.48 10.77
CA GLY A 384 17.19 17.02 10.01
C GLY A 384 16.97 16.84 8.50
N GLY A 385 15.73 16.95 8.02
CA GLY A 385 15.39 16.79 6.60
C GLY A 385 16.05 17.87 5.74
N THR A 386 16.46 17.48 4.54
CA THR A 386 17.17 18.34 3.58
C THR A 386 16.62 18.11 2.19
N LEU A 387 16.23 19.18 1.49
CA LEU A 387 15.85 19.11 0.08
C LEU A 387 17.10 19.04 -0.81
N SER A 388 16.93 18.69 -2.09
CA SER A 388 18.02 18.71 -3.07
C SER A 388 18.61 20.12 -3.23
N LEU A 389 19.90 20.21 -3.54
CA LEU A 389 20.47 21.43 -4.09
C LEU A 389 20.02 21.55 -5.55
N GLN A 390 19.25 22.59 -5.87
CA GLN A 390 18.56 22.72 -7.15
C GLN A 390 18.54 24.15 -7.65
N MET A 391 18.19 24.32 -8.92
CA MET A 391 17.88 25.64 -9.52
C MET A 391 16.76 25.51 -10.54
N HIS A 392 16.18 26.64 -10.93
CA HIS A 392 15.11 26.74 -11.93
C HIS A 392 15.48 27.80 -13.00
N HIS A 393 15.15 27.50 -14.25
CA HIS A 393 15.39 28.44 -15.34
C HIS A 393 14.24 29.42 -15.56
N HIS A 394 13.00 29.04 -15.22
CA HIS A 394 11.81 29.78 -15.64
C HIS A 394 10.95 30.30 -14.48
N ARG A 395 11.30 29.97 -13.22
CA ARG A 395 10.57 30.42 -12.04
C ARG A 395 11.49 30.94 -10.95
N ALA A 396 11.01 31.95 -10.23
CA ALA A 396 11.57 32.44 -8.98
C ALA A 396 10.70 31.99 -7.82
N GLU A 397 11.25 31.98 -6.61
CA GLU A 397 10.55 31.51 -5.42
C GLU A 397 10.63 32.52 -4.27
N HIS A 398 9.53 32.65 -3.52
CA HIS A 398 9.48 33.36 -2.25
C HIS A 398 9.18 32.35 -1.16
N TRP A 399 10.02 32.27 -0.15
CA TRP A 399 9.86 31.37 0.99
C TRP A 399 9.57 32.18 2.27
N ILE A 400 8.53 31.83 2.98
CA ILE A 400 8.11 32.44 4.25
C ILE A 400 8.05 31.33 5.30
N VAL A 401 8.87 31.44 6.35
CA VAL A 401 8.86 30.49 7.46
C VAL A 401 7.65 30.74 8.34
N VAL A 402 6.81 29.73 8.50
CA VAL A 402 5.59 29.78 9.35
C VAL A 402 5.91 29.25 10.76
N SER A 403 6.64 28.12 10.84
CA SER A 403 7.00 27.51 12.12
C SER A 403 8.37 26.83 12.01
N GLY A 404 9.18 26.94 13.06
CA GLY A 404 10.50 26.33 13.16
C GLY A 404 11.62 27.23 12.63
N THR A 405 12.72 26.61 12.22
CA THR A 405 13.91 27.31 11.71
C THR A 405 14.38 26.68 10.40
N ALA A 406 14.56 27.49 9.37
CA ALA A 406 15.03 27.08 8.07
C ALA A 406 16.50 27.48 7.87
N GLU A 407 17.35 26.54 7.51
CA GLU A 407 18.66 26.80 6.94
C GLU A 407 18.49 26.83 5.41
N VAL A 408 18.76 27.96 4.81
CA VAL A 408 18.59 28.20 3.39
C VAL A 408 19.95 28.45 2.74
N THR A 409 20.34 27.57 1.84
CA THR A 409 21.44 27.85 0.89
C THR A 409 20.86 28.62 -0.30
N ARG A 410 21.45 29.77 -0.65
CA ARG A 410 21.05 30.60 -1.76
C ARG A 410 22.33 31.11 -2.50
N GLY A 411 22.66 30.49 -3.63
CA GLY A 411 23.99 30.70 -4.26
C GLY A 411 25.09 30.27 -3.29
N ASP A 412 26.00 31.17 -2.99
CA ASP A 412 27.13 30.96 -2.07
C ASP A 412 26.81 31.30 -0.61
N GLU A 413 25.62 31.80 -0.33
CA GLU A 413 25.22 32.20 1.02
C GLU A 413 24.43 31.08 1.72
N VAL A 414 24.69 30.93 3.04
CA VAL A 414 23.87 30.11 3.92
C VAL A 414 23.29 31.02 5.00
N ILE A 415 21.96 31.09 5.05
CA ILE A 415 21.22 31.95 5.97
C ILE A 415 20.30 31.11 6.87
N LEU A 416 20.14 31.53 8.11
CA LEU A 416 19.12 30.97 9.01
C LEU A 416 17.93 31.91 9.04
N LEU A 417 16.74 31.37 8.81
CA LEU A 417 15.48 32.07 8.89
C LEU A 417 14.63 31.48 10.01
N SER A 418 14.17 32.34 10.92
CA SER A 418 13.21 32.00 11.96
C SER A 418 11.77 32.31 11.51
N GLU A 419 10.81 32.00 12.35
CA GLU A 419 9.39 32.30 12.12
C GLU A 419 9.17 33.77 11.73
N ASN A 420 8.24 34.01 10.79
CA ASN A 420 7.95 35.30 10.17
C ASN A 420 9.10 35.92 9.32
N GLN A 421 10.19 35.22 9.12
CA GLN A 421 11.22 35.65 8.19
C GLN A 421 11.00 35.02 6.81
N SER A 422 11.48 35.70 5.78
CA SER A 422 11.32 35.29 4.39
C SER A 422 12.59 35.53 3.57
N THR A 423 12.68 34.81 2.45
CA THR A 423 13.74 35.03 1.46
C THR A 423 13.16 34.95 0.05
N TYR A 424 13.82 35.65 -0.87
CA TYR A 424 13.59 35.57 -2.30
C TYR A 424 14.72 34.82 -2.98
N ILE A 425 14.36 33.86 -3.85
CA ILE A 425 15.28 33.09 -4.67
C ILE A 425 15.05 33.46 -6.13
N PRO A 426 16.01 34.20 -6.76
CA PRO A 426 15.91 34.60 -8.17
C PRO A 426 15.99 33.38 -9.11
N LEU A 427 15.56 33.59 -10.37
CA LEU A 427 15.78 32.63 -11.45
C LEU A 427 17.29 32.30 -11.58
N GLY A 428 17.60 31.04 -11.83
CA GLY A 428 18.93 30.54 -12.06
C GLY A 428 19.83 30.46 -10.83
N VAL A 429 19.35 30.82 -9.66
CA VAL A 429 20.13 30.74 -8.41
C VAL A 429 19.97 29.36 -7.79
N THR A 430 21.11 28.71 -7.50
CA THR A 430 21.13 27.45 -6.76
C THR A 430 20.65 27.65 -5.35
N HIS A 431 19.79 26.74 -4.87
CA HIS A 431 19.21 26.84 -3.54
C HIS A 431 18.89 25.48 -2.93
N ARG A 432 18.85 25.44 -1.60
CA ARG A 432 18.52 24.27 -0.80
C ARG A 432 17.83 24.70 0.47
N LEU A 433 16.83 23.94 0.89
CA LEU A 433 16.17 24.04 2.19
C LEU A 433 16.59 22.89 3.08
N ARG A 434 16.95 23.19 4.33
CA ARG A 434 17.23 22.21 5.38
C ARG A 434 16.53 22.61 6.67
N ASN A 435 16.02 21.63 7.40
CA ASN A 435 15.57 21.81 8.78
C ASN A 435 16.70 21.43 9.75
N PRO A 436 17.42 22.37 10.35
CA PRO A 436 18.46 22.08 11.34
C PRO A 436 17.89 21.80 12.74
N GLY A 437 16.59 22.03 12.94
CA GLY A 437 15.92 21.96 14.22
C GLY A 437 15.48 20.54 14.62
N LYS A 438 14.91 20.45 15.83
CA LYS A 438 14.35 19.21 16.38
C LYS A 438 12.82 19.12 16.22
N LEU A 439 12.19 20.17 15.76
CA LEU A 439 10.77 20.24 15.47
C LEU A 439 10.55 20.31 13.95
N PRO A 440 9.39 19.91 13.42
CA PRO A 440 9.07 20.12 12.02
C PRO A 440 9.21 21.60 11.63
N LEU A 441 9.78 21.84 10.46
CA LEU A 441 9.80 23.16 9.83
C LEU A 441 8.62 23.25 8.87
N GLU A 442 7.85 24.33 8.96
CA GLU A 442 6.78 24.64 8.03
C GLU A 442 7.04 25.98 7.35
N LEU A 443 6.91 26.01 6.04
CA LEU A 443 7.04 27.25 5.23
C LEU A 443 6.01 27.28 4.11
N ILE A 444 5.68 28.51 3.70
CA ILE A 444 4.92 28.79 2.48
C ILE A 444 5.91 29.18 1.39
N GLU A 445 5.82 28.47 0.29
CA GLU A 445 6.56 28.75 -0.94
C GLU A 445 5.60 29.33 -1.98
N VAL A 446 5.94 30.48 -2.54
CA VAL A 446 5.25 31.04 -3.68
C VAL A 446 6.21 31.00 -4.87
N GLN A 447 5.92 30.17 -5.83
CA GLN A 447 6.62 30.10 -7.11
C GLN A 447 5.94 31.02 -8.10
N SER A 448 6.71 31.77 -8.89
CA SER A 448 6.19 32.64 -9.94
C SER A 448 7.09 32.62 -11.17
N GLY A 449 6.49 32.50 -12.36
CA GLY A 449 7.29 32.42 -13.59
C GLY A 449 6.47 32.12 -14.84
N SER A 450 7.17 31.97 -15.94
CA SER A 450 6.56 31.64 -17.24
C SER A 450 6.31 30.13 -17.40
N TYR A 451 6.99 29.29 -16.62
CA TYR A 451 6.86 27.85 -16.61
C TYR A 451 7.09 27.29 -15.20
N LEU A 452 6.19 26.42 -14.74
CA LEU A 452 6.17 25.91 -13.35
C LEU A 452 6.28 24.37 -13.30
N GLY A 453 6.57 23.70 -14.42
CA GLY A 453 6.71 22.25 -14.50
C GLY A 453 7.85 21.71 -13.62
N GLU A 454 7.68 20.51 -13.09
CA GLU A 454 8.72 19.85 -12.25
C GLU A 454 9.98 19.47 -13.06
N ASP A 455 9.89 19.41 -14.39
CA ASP A 455 10.98 19.20 -15.32
C ASP A 455 11.89 20.46 -15.50
N ASP A 456 11.48 21.63 -14.98
CA ASP A 456 12.33 22.83 -14.84
C ASP A 456 13.34 22.72 -13.68
N ILE A 457 13.27 21.67 -12.86
CA ILE A 457 14.17 21.47 -11.73
C ILE A 457 15.49 20.85 -12.17
N VAL A 458 16.57 21.62 -12.11
CA VAL A 458 17.93 21.11 -12.27
C VAL A 458 18.47 20.75 -10.89
N ARG A 459 18.74 19.45 -10.64
CA ARG A 459 19.28 18.96 -9.37
C ARG A 459 20.79 18.75 -9.47
N PHE A 460 21.55 19.31 -8.53
CA PHE A 460 23.00 19.17 -8.43
C PHE A 460 23.40 18.11 -7.40
N GLU A 461 22.71 18.09 -6.26
CA GLU A 461 22.94 17.13 -5.19
C GLU A 461 21.60 16.68 -4.62
N ASP A 462 21.38 15.37 -4.52
CA ASP A 462 20.23 14.81 -3.87
C ASP A 462 20.62 13.66 -2.94
N THR A 463 20.45 13.86 -1.64
CA THR A 463 20.79 12.89 -0.58
C THR A 463 19.97 11.61 -0.67
N TYR A 464 18.83 11.64 -1.38
CA TYR A 464 17.86 10.54 -1.46
C TYR A 464 17.89 9.79 -2.80
N GLY A 465 18.84 10.13 -3.69
CA GLY A 465 19.06 9.43 -4.97
C GLY A 465 17.89 9.56 -5.96
N ARG A 466 17.26 10.73 -6.03
CA ARG A 466 16.29 11.09 -7.07
C ARG A 466 17.03 11.74 -8.23
N SER A 467 17.23 11.02 -9.30
CA SER A 467 17.82 11.54 -10.55
C SER A 467 16.73 12.10 -11.46
#